data_203b5cbf2459adaf71aeb4fb127ac2a0
#
_entry.id   203b5cbf2459adaf71aeb4fb127ac2a0
#
_cell.length_a   1.000
_cell.length_b   1.000
_cell.length_c   1.000
_cell.angle_alpha   90.00
_cell.angle_beta   90.00
_cell.angle_gamma   90.00
#
_symmetry.space_group_name_H-M   'P 1'
#
loop_
_entity.id
_entity.type
_entity.pdbx_description
1 polymer ?
#
loop_
_entity_poly.entity_id
_entity_poly.type
_entity_poly.pdbx_seq_one_letter_code
_entity_poly.pdbx_strand_id
1 'polypeptide(L)'
;MRRSFPGRCGFRVDGQERSLGHGQTITIPPNTRHNFWNDGDEDAHSIQWFRPALDIAAFFESFLALAQAGKLNSKGMPGLLQLAAMSDFGNEVRVTKPPWPVQRAVLSALAPIARWRGYHARHELP
;
A
#
# COMPACT_ATOMS: atom_id res chain seq x y z
N MET A 1 -30.59 -12.36 0.65
CA MET A 1 -29.94 -12.54 1.96
C MET A 1 -28.66 -11.72 2.03
N ARG A 2 -28.62 -10.67 2.83
CA ARG A 2 -27.40 -9.88 3.01
C ARG A 2 -26.44 -10.69 3.88
N ARG A 3 -25.26 -10.98 3.35
CA ARG A 3 -24.19 -11.54 4.17
C ARG A 3 -23.67 -10.43 5.10
N SER A 4 -23.83 -10.63 6.37
CA SER A 4 -23.24 -9.79 7.40
C SER A 4 -21.79 -10.24 7.60
N PHE A 5 -20.85 -9.32 7.43
CA PHE A 5 -19.44 -9.56 7.75
C PHE A 5 -19.15 -8.94 9.11
N PRO A 6 -18.81 -9.75 10.12
CA PRO A 6 -18.69 -9.27 11.51
C PRO A 6 -17.40 -8.50 11.79
N GLY A 7 -16.47 -8.41 10.85
CA GLY A 7 -15.19 -7.75 11.05
C GLY A 7 -15.28 -6.24 11.18
N ARG A 8 -14.28 -5.65 11.80
CA ARG A 8 -14.12 -4.19 11.92
C ARG A 8 -12.75 -3.77 11.38
N CYS A 9 -12.73 -2.63 10.69
CA CYS A 9 -11.50 -2.00 10.22
C CYS A 9 -11.22 -0.73 11.02
N GLY A 10 -10.03 -0.62 11.58
CA GLY A 10 -9.55 0.62 12.16
C GLY A 10 -8.83 1.46 11.12
N PHE A 11 -9.01 2.76 11.17
CA PHE A 11 -8.38 3.72 10.29
C PHE A 11 -7.78 4.86 11.09
N ARG A 12 -6.59 5.28 10.72
CA ARG A 12 -6.03 6.55 11.16
C ARG A 12 -5.86 7.42 9.91
N VAL A 13 -6.58 8.53 9.88
CA VAL A 13 -6.56 9.48 8.76
C VAL A 13 -6.19 10.85 9.32
N ASP A 14 -5.04 11.36 8.90
CA ASP A 14 -4.51 12.65 9.35
C ASP A 14 -4.50 12.79 10.90
N GLY A 15 -4.07 11.73 11.57
CA GLY A 15 -3.98 11.65 13.03
C GLY A 15 -5.28 11.32 13.77
N GLN A 16 -6.42 11.24 13.09
CA GLN A 16 -7.71 10.88 13.69
C GLN A 16 -8.03 9.41 13.49
N GLU A 17 -8.35 8.72 14.57
CA GLU A 17 -8.70 7.32 14.54
C GLU A 17 -10.21 7.11 14.44
N ARG A 18 -10.61 6.12 13.61
CA ARG A 18 -11.98 5.65 13.49
C ARG A 18 -12.00 4.15 13.36
N SER A 19 -13.05 3.53 13.89
CA SER A 19 -13.33 2.11 13.71
C SER A 19 -14.63 1.96 12.92
N LEU A 20 -14.54 1.28 11.76
CA LEU A 20 -15.68 1.07 10.89
C LEU A 20 -16.17 -0.36 10.99
N GLY A 21 -17.46 -0.52 11.19
CA GLY A 21 -18.16 -1.80 11.15
C GLY A 21 -18.93 -1.99 9.85
N HIS A 22 -19.82 -2.97 9.84
CA HIS A 22 -20.62 -3.32 8.67
C HIS A 22 -21.44 -2.12 8.15
N GLY A 23 -21.35 -1.89 6.84
CA GLY A 23 -22.11 -0.84 6.15
C GLY A 23 -21.59 0.57 6.34
N GLN A 24 -20.51 0.77 7.08
CA GLN A 24 -19.91 2.08 7.28
C GLN A 24 -18.85 2.37 6.21
N THR A 25 -18.73 3.65 5.88
CA THR A 25 -17.80 4.13 4.86
C THR A 25 -16.95 5.26 5.38
N ILE A 26 -15.73 5.37 4.86
CA ILE A 26 -14.84 6.50 5.07
C ILE A 26 -14.28 6.97 3.74
N THR A 27 -14.15 8.27 3.55
CA THR A 27 -13.49 8.85 2.38
C THR A 27 -12.16 9.46 2.81
N ILE A 28 -11.09 9.06 2.14
CA ILE A 28 -9.74 9.59 2.40
C ILE A 28 -9.39 10.53 1.25
N PRO A 29 -9.21 11.84 1.52
CA PRO A 29 -8.83 12.79 0.48
C PRO A 29 -7.44 12.48 -0.09
N PRO A 30 -7.12 12.99 -1.31
CA PRO A 30 -5.77 12.87 -1.86
C PRO A 30 -4.71 13.47 -0.95
N ASN A 31 -3.50 12.94 -1.03
CA ASN A 31 -2.32 13.45 -0.29
C ASN A 31 -2.54 13.52 1.23
N THR A 32 -3.35 12.62 1.77
CA THR A 32 -3.65 12.54 3.20
C THR A 32 -2.95 11.33 3.80
N ARG A 33 -2.18 11.55 4.85
CA ARG A 33 -1.52 10.48 5.59
C ARG A 33 -2.57 9.58 6.22
N HIS A 34 -2.47 8.27 5.98
CA HIS A 34 -3.43 7.32 6.53
C HIS A 34 -2.81 5.93 6.67
N ASN A 35 -3.40 5.15 7.55
CA ASN A 35 -3.15 3.73 7.65
C ASN A 35 -4.42 3.03 8.13
N PHE A 36 -4.45 1.70 8.00
CA PHE A 36 -5.60 0.91 8.44
C PHE A 36 -5.12 -0.44 8.98
N TRP A 37 -5.97 -1.05 9.80
CA TRP A 37 -5.68 -2.33 10.44
C TRP A 37 -6.98 -3.09 10.70
N ASN A 38 -6.87 -4.38 11.00
CA ASN A 38 -8.00 -5.16 11.49
C ASN A 38 -8.22 -4.80 12.96
N ASP A 39 -9.36 -4.21 13.28
CA ASP A 39 -9.69 -3.70 14.60
C ASP A 39 -10.61 -4.64 15.40
N GLY A 40 -10.70 -5.89 15.00
CA GLY A 40 -11.52 -6.91 15.66
C GLY A 40 -10.83 -8.26 15.76
N ASP A 41 -11.56 -9.23 16.29
CA ASP A 41 -11.06 -10.60 16.49
C ASP A 41 -11.33 -11.51 15.28
N GLU A 42 -12.10 -11.03 14.31
CA GLU A 42 -12.49 -11.76 13.11
C GLU A 42 -11.95 -11.09 11.85
N ASP A 43 -11.96 -11.83 10.73
CA ASP A 43 -11.57 -11.29 9.45
C ASP A 43 -12.45 -10.10 9.05
N ALA A 44 -11.83 -9.02 8.63
CA ALA A 44 -12.51 -7.85 8.15
C ALA A 44 -12.48 -7.82 6.61
N HIS A 45 -13.63 -7.51 6.02
CA HIS A 45 -13.78 -7.39 4.58
C HIS A 45 -14.17 -5.95 4.23
N SER A 46 -13.47 -5.37 3.27
CA SER A 46 -13.75 -4.03 2.81
C SER A 46 -13.68 -3.93 1.28
N ILE A 47 -14.41 -2.97 0.73
CA ILE A 47 -14.31 -2.59 -0.66
C ILE A 47 -13.68 -1.21 -0.71
N GLN A 48 -12.61 -1.09 -1.47
CA GLN A 48 -11.87 0.16 -1.63
C GLN A 48 -12.06 0.69 -3.06
N TRP A 49 -12.41 1.97 -3.16
CA TRP A 49 -12.59 2.66 -4.43
C TRP A 49 -11.51 3.70 -4.58
N PHE A 50 -10.85 3.71 -5.71
CA PHE A 50 -9.78 4.67 -6.02
C PHE A 50 -10.20 5.55 -7.18
N ARG A 51 -10.18 6.88 -6.97
CA ARG A 51 -10.49 7.88 -8.01
C ARG A 51 -9.53 9.06 -7.92
N PRO A 52 -8.73 9.31 -8.97
CA PRO A 52 -8.50 8.46 -10.14
C PRO A 52 -7.78 7.16 -9.77
N ALA A 53 -8.04 6.10 -10.54
CA ALA A 53 -7.44 4.78 -10.25
C ALA A 53 -5.94 4.74 -10.56
N LEU A 54 -5.47 5.47 -11.56
CA LEU A 54 -4.08 5.42 -12.04
C LEU A 54 -3.65 3.95 -12.23
N ASP A 55 -2.43 3.61 -11.82
CA ASP A 55 -1.91 2.23 -11.88
C ASP A 55 -2.01 1.49 -10.54
N ILE A 56 -3.00 1.85 -9.71
CA ILE A 56 -3.12 1.27 -8.36
C ILE A 56 -3.31 -0.26 -8.39
N ALA A 57 -4.01 -0.78 -9.38
CA ALA A 57 -4.18 -2.24 -9.52
C ALA A 57 -2.84 -2.92 -9.76
N ALA A 58 -1.99 -2.37 -10.63
CA ALA A 58 -0.65 -2.89 -10.88
C ALA A 58 0.24 -2.80 -9.64
N PHE A 59 0.09 -1.74 -8.85
CA PHE A 59 0.79 -1.60 -7.57
C PHE A 59 0.41 -2.72 -6.59
N PHE A 60 -0.87 -2.94 -6.35
CA PHE A 60 -1.31 -3.99 -5.43
C PHE A 60 -0.95 -5.39 -5.93
N GLU A 61 -1.08 -5.65 -7.22
CA GLU A 61 -0.69 -6.93 -7.80
C GLU A 61 0.81 -7.18 -7.59
N SER A 62 1.64 -6.18 -7.85
CA SER A 62 3.09 -6.25 -7.65
C SER A 62 3.44 -6.51 -6.19
N PHE A 63 2.79 -5.80 -5.26
CA PHE A 63 3.02 -5.95 -3.83
C PHE A 63 2.62 -7.35 -3.34
N LEU A 64 1.45 -7.85 -3.76
CA LEU A 64 0.98 -9.19 -3.39
C LEU A 64 1.87 -10.29 -3.98
N ALA A 65 2.34 -10.12 -5.22
CA ALA A 65 3.27 -11.06 -5.83
C ALA A 65 4.58 -11.14 -5.04
N LEU A 66 5.12 -10.01 -4.58
CA LEU A 66 6.31 -9.97 -3.72
C LEU A 66 6.05 -10.65 -2.38
N ALA A 67 4.89 -10.44 -1.78
CA ALA A 67 4.50 -11.09 -0.54
C ALA A 67 4.43 -12.61 -0.68
N GLN A 68 3.80 -13.10 -1.76
CA GLN A 68 3.70 -14.53 -2.03
C GLN A 68 5.05 -15.17 -2.34
N ALA A 69 5.98 -14.43 -2.93
CA ALA A 69 7.34 -14.88 -3.19
C ALA A 69 8.27 -14.82 -1.96
N GLY A 70 7.76 -14.39 -0.81
CA GLY A 70 8.55 -14.27 0.42
C GLY A 70 9.58 -13.15 0.40
N LYS A 71 9.39 -12.13 -0.43
CA LYS A 71 10.37 -11.05 -0.63
C LYS A 71 10.10 -9.80 0.21
N LEU A 72 9.17 -9.87 1.17
CA LEU A 72 8.93 -8.81 2.14
C LEU A 72 9.68 -9.10 3.43
N ASN A 73 10.12 -8.04 4.12
CA ASN A 73 10.78 -8.18 5.42
C ASN A 73 9.73 -8.43 6.54
N SER A 74 10.19 -8.53 7.79
CA SER A 74 9.31 -8.78 8.95
C SER A 74 8.26 -7.69 9.19
N LYS A 75 8.47 -6.49 8.64
CA LYS A 75 7.52 -5.37 8.69
C LYS A 75 6.56 -5.33 7.50
N GLY A 76 6.61 -6.34 6.63
CA GLY A 76 5.79 -6.39 5.41
C GLY A 76 6.24 -5.43 4.32
N MET A 77 7.52 -5.04 4.30
CA MET A 77 8.06 -4.09 3.33
C MET A 77 9.07 -4.76 2.39
N PRO A 78 9.10 -4.38 1.10
CA PRO A 78 10.16 -4.79 0.19
C PRO A 78 11.52 -4.25 0.61
N GLY A 79 12.60 -4.87 0.14
CA GLY A 79 13.94 -4.33 0.33
C GLY A 79 14.15 -2.98 -0.37
N LEU A 80 15.20 -2.26 0.00
CA LEU A 80 15.45 -0.90 -0.48
C LEU A 80 15.58 -0.82 -2.02
N LEU A 81 16.30 -1.76 -2.63
CA LEU A 81 16.45 -1.77 -4.10
C LEU A 81 15.13 -2.09 -4.81
N GLN A 82 14.31 -2.98 -4.22
CA GLN A 82 12.98 -3.26 -4.77
C GLN A 82 12.07 -2.03 -4.63
N LEU A 83 12.13 -1.31 -3.51
CA LEU A 83 11.41 -0.05 -3.33
C LEU A 83 11.85 1.00 -4.34
N ALA A 84 13.16 1.09 -4.63
CA ALA A 84 13.68 2.00 -5.63
C ALA A 84 13.14 1.67 -7.04
N ALA A 85 13.10 0.39 -7.40
CA ALA A 85 12.50 -0.04 -8.66
C ALA A 85 10.99 0.29 -8.73
N MET A 86 10.28 0.22 -7.59
CA MET A 86 8.85 0.53 -7.49
C MET A 86 8.55 2.03 -7.37
N SER A 87 9.55 2.90 -7.43
CA SER A 87 9.34 4.35 -7.35
C SER A 87 8.45 4.89 -8.48
N ASP A 88 8.27 4.14 -9.57
CA ASP A 88 7.32 4.45 -10.64
C ASP A 88 5.88 4.56 -10.14
N PHE A 89 5.55 3.92 -9.02
CA PHE A 89 4.23 4.00 -8.38
C PHE A 89 4.10 5.17 -7.39
N GLY A 90 5.01 6.14 -7.42
CA GLY A 90 5.00 7.28 -6.50
C GLY A 90 3.77 8.18 -6.57
N ASN A 91 3.00 8.13 -7.68
CA ASN A 91 1.74 8.86 -7.82
C ASN A 91 0.55 8.10 -7.21
N GLU A 92 0.67 6.78 -7.03
CA GLU A 92 -0.36 5.93 -6.45
C GLU A 92 -0.21 5.81 -4.95
N VAL A 93 1.00 5.49 -4.50
CA VAL A 93 1.28 5.20 -3.09
C VAL A 93 2.64 5.77 -2.69
N ARG A 94 2.70 6.38 -1.51
CA ARG A 94 3.93 6.83 -0.88
C ARG A 94 3.91 6.44 0.59
N VAL A 95 5.05 5.99 1.11
CA VAL A 95 5.20 5.81 2.55
C VAL A 95 5.37 7.17 3.23
N THR A 96 4.98 7.27 4.50
CA THR A 96 4.94 8.57 5.19
C THR A 96 6.30 9.07 5.67
N LYS A 97 7.28 8.19 5.85
CA LYS A 97 8.61 8.53 6.37
C LYS A 97 9.70 7.86 5.53
N PRO A 98 10.82 8.52 5.31
CA PRO A 98 11.15 9.94 5.59
C PRO A 98 10.32 10.90 4.74
N PRO A 99 10.46 12.24 4.86
CA PRO A 99 9.74 13.21 4.03
C PRO A 99 9.92 12.94 2.53
N TRP A 100 8.89 13.20 1.73
CA TRP A 100 8.87 12.86 0.31
C TRP A 100 10.09 13.36 -0.50
N PRO A 101 10.59 14.62 -0.31
CA PRO A 101 11.78 15.04 -1.04
C PRO A 101 13.00 14.16 -0.79
N VAL A 102 13.19 13.69 0.45
CA VAL A 102 14.27 12.77 0.80
C VAL A 102 14.05 11.40 0.15
N GLN A 103 12.84 10.84 0.24
CA GLN A 103 12.49 9.58 -0.42
C GLN A 103 12.76 9.66 -1.91
N ARG A 104 12.30 10.73 -2.56
CA ARG A 104 12.46 10.94 -3.99
C ARG A 104 13.93 10.97 -4.39
N ALA A 105 14.76 11.68 -3.63
CA ALA A 105 16.19 11.76 -3.91
C ALA A 105 16.87 10.40 -3.80
N VAL A 106 16.64 9.68 -2.70
CA VAL A 106 17.24 8.36 -2.44
C VAL A 106 16.76 7.34 -3.47
N LEU A 107 15.45 7.24 -3.67
CA LEU A 107 14.87 6.22 -4.57
C LEU A 107 15.25 6.50 -6.03
N SER A 108 15.27 7.76 -6.45
CA SER A 108 15.69 8.14 -7.81
C SER A 108 17.17 7.83 -8.06
N ALA A 109 18.02 8.00 -7.06
CA ALA A 109 19.44 7.65 -7.17
C ALA A 109 19.65 6.14 -7.25
N LEU A 110 18.83 5.35 -6.53
CA LEU A 110 18.95 3.89 -6.48
C LEU A 110 18.22 3.16 -7.61
N ALA A 111 17.22 3.78 -8.23
CA ALA A 111 16.40 3.14 -9.27
C ALA A 111 17.23 2.58 -10.45
N PRO A 112 18.20 3.31 -11.03
CA PRO A 112 19.03 2.76 -12.10
C PRO A 112 19.85 1.55 -11.64
N ILE A 113 20.37 1.58 -10.41
CA ILE A 113 21.15 0.48 -9.83
C ILE A 113 20.23 -0.74 -9.62
N ALA A 114 19.03 -0.51 -9.11
CA ALA A 114 18.04 -1.57 -8.91
C ALA A 114 17.68 -2.26 -10.22
N ARG A 115 17.40 -1.51 -11.27
CA ARG A 115 17.08 -2.04 -12.60
C ARG A 115 18.24 -2.84 -13.18
N TRP A 116 19.46 -2.32 -13.03
CA TRP A 116 20.67 -3.02 -13.47
C TRP A 116 20.85 -4.37 -12.76
N ARG A 117 20.46 -4.46 -11.49
CA ARG A 117 20.50 -5.71 -10.71
C ARG A 117 19.29 -6.62 -10.92
N GLY A 118 18.38 -6.28 -11.82
CA GLY A 118 17.23 -7.10 -12.18
C GLY A 118 15.96 -6.88 -11.36
N TYR A 119 15.92 -5.82 -10.54
CA TYR A 119 14.69 -5.46 -9.82
C TYR A 119 13.71 -4.75 -10.75
N HIS A 120 12.43 -5.08 -10.65
CA HIS A 120 11.37 -4.53 -11.48
C HIS A 120 10.27 -3.91 -10.63
N ALA A 121 9.59 -2.89 -11.17
CA ALA A 121 8.45 -2.27 -10.51
C ALA A 121 7.23 -3.18 -10.54
N ARG A 122 6.94 -3.78 -11.68
CA ARG A 122 5.75 -4.60 -11.89
C ARG A 122 6.04 -6.08 -11.70
N HIS A 123 5.17 -6.73 -10.96
CA HIS A 123 5.20 -8.17 -10.72
C HIS A 123 3.80 -8.74 -10.94
N GLU A 124 3.72 -9.89 -11.60
CA GLU A 124 2.46 -10.57 -11.83
C GLU A 124 2.26 -11.68 -10.81
N LEU A 125 1.00 -11.89 -10.41
CA LEU A 125 0.62 -13.01 -9.57
C LEU A 125 0.70 -14.32 -10.41
N PRO A 126 1.22 -15.39 -9.81
CA PRO A 126 1.29 -16.69 -10.50
C PRO A 126 -0.10 -17.27 -10.80
#